data_8edb9b2ca6142316513fce28bb15cc8c
#
_entry.id   8edb9b2ca6142316513fce28bb15cc8c
#
_cell.length_a   1.000
_cell.length_b   1.000
_cell.length_c   1.000
_cell.angle_alpha   90.00
_cell.angle_beta   90.00
_cell.angle_gamma   90.00
#
_symmetry.space_group_name_H-M   'P 1'
#
loop_
_entity.id
_entity.type
_entity.pdbx_description
1 polymer ?
#
loop_
_entity_poly.entity_id
_entity_poly.type
_entity_poly.pdbx_seq_one_letter_code
_entity_poly.pdbx_strand_id
1 'polypeptide(L)'
;MAVTSLWADERVYWPAHVTPYTPASRLAKGTTDPAFRTKPQLAAELVDAARQAGIGFRAVVADCLDGDNPGFTEALGAAKLAFVLAVKPDKGVWAPAEETHTPHEAAAQLAWTSPEQPGDWVPITRWFRDGHTQTWWAADAALPAVGWGPDRRLRLVVATTDPATLPARTTWYLVTNLPRPGQRRARAPSTSFPPADLAEVVRLYGLRNWVEQGYKQVKGELGWADFQVRSDRAIRRHWQLVCCAFSFCWRAWFTEHPAQPASAEPVEPQAVAPLGAARGDTTEQPRQASRDGLVAGDIAPGTRLADPMGRARALVASVVDRAPTRPAQAAA
;
A
#
# COMPACT_ATOMS: atom_id res chain seq x y z
N MET A 1 -15.26 13.69 5.33
CA MET A 1 -13.94 13.00 5.40
C MET A 1 -14.12 11.71 6.16
N ALA A 2 -13.46 10.62 5.75
CA ALA A 2 -13.53 9.33 6.42
C ALA A 2 -12.13 8.71 6.51
N VAL A 3 -11.94 7.84 7.50
CA VAL A 3 -10.79 6.94 7.60
C VAL A 3 -11.29 5.54 7.33
N THR A 4 -10.53 4.76 6.58
CA THR A 4 -10.94 3.40 6.19
C THR A 4 -9.78 2.43 6.37
N SER A 5 -10.13 1.16 6.58
CA SER A 5 -9.23 0.04 6.37
C SER A 5 -9.74 -0.83 5.22
N LEU A 6 -8.81 -1.32 4.42
CA LEU A 6 -9.09 -2.15 3.26
C LEU A 6 -8.18 -3.38 3.32
N TRP A 7 -8.77 -4.55 3.21
CA TRP A 7 -8.00 -5.77 3.04
C TRP A 7 -7.69 -5.98 1.55
N ALA A 8 -6.44 -6.34 1.24
CA ALA A 8 -6.02 -6.58 -0.14
C ALA A 8 -5.00 -7.71 -0.25
N ASP A 9 -5.06 -8.43 -1.35
CA ASP A 9 -3.99 -9.25 -1.89
C ASP A 9 -3.79 -8.91 -3.39
N GLU A 10 -3.01 -9.68 -4.11
CA GLU A 10 -2.72 -9.43 -5.53
C GLU A 10 -3.94 -9.60 -6.44
N ARG A 11 -5.00 -10.26 -5.98
CA ARG A 11 -6.17 -10.60 -6.79
C ARG A 11 -7.39 -9.77 -6.44
N VAL A 12 -7.57 -9.52 -5.16
CA VAL A 12 -8.80 -8.92 -4.64
C VAL A 12 -8.51 -7.90 -3.55
N TYR A 13 -9.45 -7.03 -3.37
CA TYR A 13 -9.45 -6.05 -2.29
C TYR A 13 -10.90 -5.75 -1.91
N TRP A 14 -11.14 -5.47 -0.63
CA TRP A 14 -12.43 -4.99 -0.16
C TRP A 14 -12.30 -4.13 1.08
N PRO A 15 -13.19 -3.14 1.24
CA PRO A 15 -13.22 -2.31 2.43
C PRO A 15 -13.61 -3.18 3.63
N ALA A 16 -12.74 -3.17 4.66
CA ALA A 16 -13.00 -3.88 5.90
C ALA A 16 -13.82 -3.01 6.87
N HIS A 17 -13.38 -1.76 7.06
CA HIS A 17 -14.03 -0.83 7.98
C HIS A 17 -13.98 0.60 7.46
N VAL A 18 -14.92 1.42 7.94
CA VAL A 18 -14.95 2.85 7.67
C VAL A 18 -15.45 3.61 8.89
N THR A 19 -14.83 4.74 9.20
CA THR A 19 -15.27 5.63 10.25
C THR A 19 -15.22 7.10 9.80
N PRO A 20 -16.25 7.92 10.11
CA PRO A 20 -16.20 9.35 9.86
C PRO A 20 -15.11 10.00 10.73
N TYR A 21 -14.39 10.94 10.14
CA TYR A 21 -13.51 11.83 10.88
C TYR A 21 -14.28 13.12 11.26
N THR A 22 -14.28 13.43 12.55
CA THR A 22 -14.85 14.67 13.07
C THR A 22 -13.71 15.65 13.39
N PRO A 23 -13.57 16.76 12.65
CA PRO A 23 -12.57 17.78 12.95
C PRO A 23 -12.78 18.40 14.34
N ALA A 24 -11.69 18.79 15.00
CA ALA A 24 -11.73 19.43 16.32
C ALA A 24 -12.67 20.63 16.36
N SER A 25 -12.76 21.41 15.28
CA SER A 25 -13.65 22.57 15.17
C SER A 25 -15.16 22.24 15.24
N ARG A 26 -15.53 20.97 15.16
CA ARG A 26 -16.91 20.48 15.30
C ARG A 26 -17.23 19.91 16.68
N LEU A 27 -16.26 19.89 17.58
CA LEU A 27 -16.39 19.38 18.93
C LEU A 27 -16.39 20.52 19.92
N ALA A 28 -17.17 20.38 21.01
CA ALA A 28 -17.38 21.43 22.00
C ALA A 28 -16.08 21.88 22.69
N LYS A 29 -15.15 20.94 22.92
CA LYS A 29 -13.85 21.20 23.56
C LYS A 29 -12.67 21.14 22.56
N GLY A 30 -12.93 21.18 21.26
CA GLY A 30 -11.88 21.12 20.24
C GLY A 30 -11.03 19.86 20.34
N THR A 31 -9.70 20.03 20.35
CA THR A 31 -8.74 18.91 20.46
C THR A 31 -8.69 18.26 21.85
N THR A 32 -9.23 18.94 22.87
CA THR A 32 -9.30 18.38 24.25
C THR A 32 -10.62 17.66 24.54
N ASP A 33 -11.50 17.58 23.53
CA ASP A 33 -12.76 16.85 23.65
C ASP A 33 -12.47 15.34 23.76
N PRO A 34 -13.10 14.62 24.72
CA PRO A 34 -12.89 13.16 24.87
C PRO A 34 -13.26 12.34 23.64
N ALA A 35 -14.15 12.89 22.79
CA ALA A 35 -14.53 12.25 21.55
C ALA A 35 -13.59 12.56 20.37
N PHE A 36 -12.64 13.49 20.55
CA PHE A 36 -11.69 13.82 19.49
C PHE A 36 -10.73 12.66 19.24
N ARG A 37 -10.55 12.33 17.99
CA ARG A 37 -9.54 11.38 17.49
C ARG A 37 -8.85 11.98 16.28
N THR A 38 -7.55 11.90 16.24
CA THR A 38 -6.78 12.21 15.03
C THR A 38 -7.00 11.12 13.98
N LYS A 39 -6.71 11.42 12.71
CA LYS A 39 -6.83 10.43 11.64
C LYS A 39 -5.94 9.18 11.88
N PRO A 40 -4.66 9.31 12.29
CA PRO A 40 -3.84 8.14 12.63
C PRO A 40 -4.39 7.33 13.81
N GLN A 41 -4.99 7.97 14.82
CA GLN A 41 -5.65 7.24 15.91
C GLN A 41 -6.84 6.42 15.39
N LEU A 42 -7.69 7.01 14.54
CA LEU A 42 -8.78 6.29 13.90
C LEU A 42 -8.27 5.14 13.02
N ALA A 43 -7.17 5.35 12.29
CA ALA A 43 -6.55 4.29 11.50
C ALA A 43 -6.08 3.12 12.37
N ALA A 44 -5.45 3.41 13.52
CA ALA A 44 -5.04 2.38 14.49
C ALA A 44 -6.24 1.63 15.08
N GLU A 45 -7.33 2.34 15.42
CA GLU A 45 -8.58 1.72 15.91
C GLU A 45 -9.20 0.79 14.86
N LEU A 46 -9.16 1.16 13.56
CA LEU A 46 -9.68 0.31 12.48
C LEU A 46 -8.82 -0.92 12.25
N VAL A 47 -7.50 -0.82 12.39
CA VAL A 47 -6.59 -1.97 12.32
C VAL A 47 -6.88 -2.94 13.47
N ASP A 48 -7.07 -2.43 14.68
CA ASP A 48 -7.41 -3.26 15.84
C ASP A 48 -8.78 -3.93 15.68
N ALA A 49 -9.78 -3.22 15.17
CA ALA A 49 -11.09 -3.78 14.85
C ALA A 49 -11.00 -4.93 13.82
N ALA A 50 -10.17 -4.79 12.78
CA ALA A 50 -9.93 -5.85 11.80
C ALA A 50 -9.30 -7.09 12.45
N ARG A 51 -8.31 -6.88 13.33
CA ARG A 51 -7.68 -7.96 14.09
C ARG A 51 -8.67 -8.67 15.01
N GLN A 52 -9.48 -7.91 15.74
CA GLN A 52 -10.52 -8.47 16.63
C GLN A 52 -11.58 -9.25 15.86
N ALA A 53 -11.90 -8.84 14.64
CA ALA A 53 -12.80 -9.54 13.73
C ALA A 53 -12.17 -10.81 13.12
N GLY A 54 -10.93 -11.15 13.46
CA GLY A 54 -10.24 -12.35 12.94
C GLY A 54 -9.79 -12.22 11.49
N ILE A 55 -9.71 -11.00 10.94
CA ILE A 55 -9.21 -10.78 9.58
C ILE A 55 -7.70 -11.02 9.56
N GLY A 56 -7.27 -12.08 8.88
CA GLY A 56 -5.86 -12.43 8.74
C GLY A 56 -5.15 -11.56 7.69
N PHE A 57 -4.02 -10.96 8.04
CA PHE A 57 -3.16 -10.21 7.12
C PHE A 57 -1.69 -10.37 7.51
N ARG A 58 -0.79 -10.20 6.54
CA ARG A 58 0.66 -10.31 6.72
C ARG A 58 1.26 -9.06 7.36
N ALA A 59 0.80 -7.88 6.93
CA ALA A 59 1.27 -6.61 7.44
C ALA A 59 0.21 -5.50 7.26
N VAL A 60 0.30 -4.49 8.10
CA VAL A 60 -0.41 -3.22 7.91
C VAL A 60 0.38 -2.36 6.95
N VAL A 61 -0.29 -1.76 5.99
CA VAL A 61 0.32 -0.88 4.99
C VAL A 61 -0.36 0.49 5.03
N ALA A 62 0.43 1.57 5.07
CA ALA A 62 -0.10 2.93 5.04
C ALA A 62 0.86 3.88 4.30
N ASP A 63 0.32 5.02 3.87
CA ASP A 63 1.10 6.08 3.23
C ASP A 63 1.80 7.00 4.24
N CYS A 64 2.46 8.05 3.72
CA CYS A 64 3.22 9.00 4.53
C CYS A 64 2.37 9.77 5.54
N LEU A 65 1.04 9.86 5.37
CA LEU A 65 0.18 10.56 6.32
C LEU A 65 0.18 9.85 7.69
N ASP A 66 0.11 8.52 7.64
CA ASP A 66 0.13 7.67 8.84
C ASP A 66 1.55 7.23 9.19
N GLY A 67 2.39 6.94 8.19
CA GLY A 67 3.78 6.48 8.39
C GLY A 67 4.70 7.52 9.02
N ASP A 68 4.44 8.80 8.78
CA ASP A 68 5.16 9.89 9.44
C ASP A 68 4.68 10.16 10.87
N ASN A 69 3.63 9.50 11.33
CA ASN A 69 3.08 9.69 12.67
C ASN A 69 3.67 8.67 13.65
N PRO A 70 4.50 9.10 14.64
CA PRO A 70 5.09 8.20 15.62
C PRO A 70 4.05 7.43 16.43
N GLY A 71 2.94 8.08 16.81
CA GLY A 71 1.87 7.44 17.57
C GLY A 71 1.18 6.30 16.83
N PHE A 72 1.09 6.37 15.48
CA PHE A 72 0.57 5.25 14.68
C PHE A 72 1.55 4.07 14.69
N THR A 73 2.83 4.33 14.46
CA THR A 73 3.89 3.31 14.48
C THR A 73 3.99 2.64 15.87
N GLU A 74 3.91 3.44 16.94
CA GLU A 74 3.90 2.95 18.32
C GLU A 74 2.67 2.08 18.62
N ALA A 75 1.48 2.49 18.17
CA ALA A 75 0.25 1.71 18.33
C ALA A 75 0.35 0.35 17.64
N LEU A 76 0.88 0.29 16.39
CA LEU A 76 1.11 -0.96 15.68
C LEU A 76 2.14 -1.85 16.40
N GLY A 77 3.22 -1.25 16.91
CA GLY A 77 4.24 -1.93 17.70
C GLY A 77 3.68 -2.52 19.00
N ALA A 78 2.90 -1.74 19.76
CA ALA A 78 2.24 -2.18 20.98
C ALA A 78 1.24 -3.33 20.73
N ALA A 79 0.52 -3.27 19.61
CA ALA A 79 -0.38 -4.34 19.15
C ALA A 79 0.36 -5.57 18.58
N LYS A 80 1.69 -5.54 18.53
CA LYS A 80 2.55 -6.58 17.94
C LYS A 80 2.15 -6.93 16.50
N LEU A 81 1.92 -5.91 15.69
CA LEU A 81 1.57 -6.05 14.29
C LEU A 81 2.77 -5.77 13.39
N ALA A 82 2.90 -6.57 12.34
CA ALA A 82 3.84 -6.29 11.26
C ALA A 82 3.33 -5.12 10.41
N PHE A 83 4.24 -4.28 9.93
CA PHE A 83 3.87 -3.15 9.09
C PHE A 83 4.90 -2.81 8.02
N VAL A 84 4.43 -2.17 6.94
CA VAL A 84 5.22 -1.50 5.90
C VAL A 84 4.59 -0.13 5.66
N LEU A 85 5.25 0.93 6.09
CA LEU A 85 4.72 2.28 6.06
C LEU A 85 5.61 3.18 5.19
N ALA A 86 5.02 3.96 4.29
CA ALA A 86 5.80 4.99 3.61
C ALA A 86 6.07 6.17 4.54
N VAL A 87 7.23 6.77 4.36
CA VAL A 87 7.63 8.02 5.02
C VAL A 87 8.06 9.02 3.96
N LYS A 88 8.02 10.31 4.29
CA LYS A 88 8.47 11.36 3.38
C LYS A 88 9.99 11.32 3.21
N PRO A 89 10.50 11.74 2.04
CA PRO A 89 11.93 11.74 1.75
C PRO A 89 12.75 12.63 2.68
N ASP A 90 12.13 13.69 3.20
CA ASP A 90 12.72 14.72 4.04
C ASP A 90 12.43 14.53 5.54
N LYS A 91 11.81 13.40 5.92
CA LYS A 91 11.56 13.10 7.32
C LYS A 91 12.88 12.90 8.06
N GLY A 92 13.22 13.82 8.96
CA GLY A 92 14.36 13.67 9.85
C GLY A 92 14.16 12.46 10.76
N VAL A 93 15.17 11.58 10.81
CA VAL A 93 15.18 10.42 11.69
C VAL A 93 16.42 10.49 12.55
N TRP A 94 16.25 10.31 13.83
CA TRP A 94 17.32 10.41 14.81
C TRP A 94 18.34 9.29 14.60
N ALA A 95 19.55 9.67 14.21
CA ALA A 95 20.72 8.83 14.44
C ALA A 95 21.27 9.15 15.85
N PRO A 96 21.99 8.24 16.49
CA PRO A 96 22.67 8.59 17.73
C PRO A 96 23.77 9.58 17.44
N ALA A 97 23.86 10.55 18.30
CA ALA A 97 24.93 11.53 18.36
C ALA A 97 25.14 12.30 17.04
N GLU A 98 24.40 13.39 16.88
CA GLU A 98 24.75 14.56 16.08
C GLU A 98 24.43 14.56 14.58
N GLU A 99 24.10 13.43 13.94
CA GLU A 99 23.75 13.42 12.54
C GLU A 99 22.32 12.96 12.31
N THR A 100 21.45 13.87 11.93
CA THR A 100 20.08 13.55 11.49
C THR A 100 20.13 13.20 10.01
N HIS A 101 19.83 11.94 9.68
CA HIS A 101 19.70 11.51 8.28
C HIS A 101 18.24 11.44 7.89
N THR A 102 17.93 11.96 6.70
CA THR A 102 16.64 11.78 6.05
C THR A 102 16.61 10.46 5.28
N PRO A 103 15.43 9.91 4.97
CA PRO A 103 15.33 8.76 4.07
C PRO A 103 15.99 8.97 2.72
N HIS A 104 15.90 10.18 2.17
CA HIS A 104 16.54 10.55 0.91
C HIS A 104 18.07 10.52 1.02
N GLU A 105 18.64 11.12 2.06
CA GLU A 105 20.09 11.12 2.30
C GLU A 105 20.63 9.71 2.47
N ALA A 106 19.90 8.86 3.23
CA ALA A 106 20.27 7.45 3.39
C ALA A 106 20.25 6.69 2.06
N ALA A 107 19.28 6.97 1.19
CA ALA A 107 19.19 6.36 -0.13
C ALA A 107 20.30 6.84 -1.06
N ALA A 108 20.65 8.13 -1.00
CA ALA A 108 21.70 8.72 -1.83
C ALA A 108 23.12 8.19 -1.50
N GLN A 109 23.30 7.55 -0.35
CA GLN A 109 24.57 6.92 0.03
C GLN A 109 24.72 5.50 -0.51
N LEU A 110 23.66 4.90 -1.07
CA LEU A 110 23.70 3.55 -1.62
C LEU A 110 24.49 3.52 -2.94
N ALA A 111 25.37 2.55 -3.07
CA ALA A 111 26.17 2.38 -4.27
C ALA A 111 25.28 2.00 -5.48
N TRP A 112 25.43 2.74 -6.56
CA TRP A 112 24.83 2.46 -7.86
C TRP A 112 25.76 2.87 -8.98
N THR A 113 25.92 2.03 -9.99
CA THR A 113 26.70 2.35 -11.19
C THR A 113 25.85 2.18 -12.45
N SER A 114 25.28 1.01 -12.65
CA SER A 114 24.42 0.70 -13.80
C SER A 114 23.55 -0.53 -13.49
N PRO A 115 22.56 -0.86 -14.34
CA PRO A 115 21.78 -2.09 -14.20
C PRO A 115 22.62 -3.38 -14.17
N GLU A 116 23.78 -3.40 -14.83
CA GLU A 116 24.72 -4.52 -14.85
C GLU A 116 25.63 -4.54 -13.60
N GLN A 117 25.80 -3.40 -12.96
CA GLN A 117 26.57 -3.21 -11.73
C GLN A 117 25.75 -2.44 -10.70
N PRO A 118 24.70 -3.05 -10.14
CA PRO A 118 23.70 -2.34 -9.35
C PRO A 118 24.16 -1.98 -7.93
N GLY A 119 25.35 -2.39 -7.50
CA GLY A 119 25.85 -2.08 -6.16
C GLY A 119 24.97 -2.66 -5.05
N ASP A 120 24.37 -1.79 -4.25
CA ASP A 120 23.50 -2.17 -3.13
C ASP A 120 22.05 -2.48 -3.55
N TRP A 121 21.69 -2.23 -4.80
CA TRP A 121 20.33 -2.35 -5.29
C TRP A 121 20.04 -3.71 -5.91
N VAL A 122 18.84 -4.20 -5.63
CA VAL A 122 18.34 -5.48 -6.15
C VAL A 122 17.20 -5.21 -7.11
N PRO A 123 17.24 -5.75 -8.34
CA PRO A 123 16.15 -5.62 -9.29
C PRO A 123 14.92 -6.40 -8.82
N ILE A 124 13.75 -5.77 -8.90
CA ILE A 124 12.46 -6.36 -8.55
C ILE A 124 11.49 -6.15 -9.71
N THR A 125 10.97 -7.23 -10.27
CA THR A 125 9.92 -7.15 -11.28
C THR A 125 8.58 -6.89 -10.61
N ARG A 126 7.97 -5.75 -10.89
CA ARG A 126 6.60 -5.43 -10.50
C ARG A 126 5.64 -5.78 -11.63
N TRP A 127 4.57 -6.45 -11.25
CA TRP A 127 3.48 -6.82 -12.14
C TRP A 127 2.31 -5.88 -11.91
N PHE A 128 1.75 -5.37 -12.99
CA PHE A 128 0.58 -4.51 -12.97
C PHE A 128 -0.64 -5.25 -13.50
N ARG A 129 -1.83 -4.78 -13.14
CA ARG A 129 -3.07 -5.48 -13.44
C ARG A 129 -3.38 -5.57 -14.93
N ASP A 130 -2.91 -4.63 -15.71
CA ASP A 130 -3.02 -4.62 -17.19
C ASP A 130 -2.05 -5.59 -17.88
N GLY A 131 -1.30 -6.36 -17.08
CA GLY A 131 -0.37 -7.37 -17.54
C GLY A 131 1.03 -6.84 -17.87
N HIS A 132 1.26 -5.52 -17.86
CA HIS A 132 2.62 -5.03 -18.04
C HIS A 132 3.49 -5.26 -16.80
N THR A 133 4.79 -5.34 -17.03
CA THR A 133 5.79 -5.45 -15.99
C THR A 133 6.73 -4.26 -16.01
N GLN A 134 7.25 -3.89 -14.86
CA GLN A 134 8.24 -2.84 -14.74
C GLN A 134 9.33 -3.28 -13.77
N THR A 135 10.58 -3.08 -14.13
CA THR A 135 11.70 -3.28 -13.20
C THR A 135 11.78 -2.10 -12.26
N TRP A 136 11.78 -2.42 -10.98
CA TRP A 136 12.09 -1.51 -9.88
C TRP A 136 13.37 -1.97 -9.22
N TRP A 137 14.05 -1.07 -8.55
CA TRP A 137 15.26 -1.34 -7.79
C TRP A 137 14.96 -1.11 -6.31
N ALA A 138 15.34 -2.04 -5.47
CA ALA A 138 15.14 -1.89 -4.04
C ALA A 138 16.41 -2.17 -3.26
N ALA A 139 16.59 -1.46 -2.17
CA ALA A 139 17.71 -1.63 -1.26
C ALA A 139 17.29 -1.40 0.19
N ASP A 140 18.02 -2.00 1.12
CA ASP A 140 17.94 -1.63 2.53
C ASP A 140 18.89 -0.44 2.77
N ALA A 141 18.32 0.74 2.94
CA ALA A 141 19.07 1.97 3.24
C ALA A 141 19.39 2.08 4.74
N ALA A 142 19.89 1.01 5.33
CA ALA A 142 20.30 1.00 6.72
C ALA A 142 21.75 1.48 6.84
N LEU A 143 22.00 2.44 7.72
CA LEU A 143 23.35 2.70 8.17
C LEU A 143 23.93 1.43 8.83
N PRO A 144 25.16 1.05 8.53
CA PRO A 144 25.77 -0.15 9.11
C PRO A 144 25.65 -0.14 10.64
N ALA A 145 25.17 -1.25 11.22
CA ALA A 145 24.98 -1.47 12.64
C ALA A 145 23.86 -0.69 13.34
N VAL A 146 23.04 0.10 12.63
CA VAL A 146 22.00 0.92 13.25
C VAL A 146 20.71 0.81 12.45
N GLY A 147 19.63 0.36 13.09
CA GLY A 147 18.30 0.37 12.46
C GLY A 147 17.74 1.79 12.34
N TRP A 148 16.67 1.92 11.58
CA TRP A 148 15.95 3.17 11.40
C TRP A 148 14.99 3.46 12.58
N GLY A 149 14.68 4.75 12.80
CA GLY A 149 13.80 5.18 13.87
C GLY A 149 14.52 5.49 15.20
N PRO A 150 13.81 6.08 16.18
CA PRO A 150 14.42 6.56 17.43
C PRO A 150 15.03 5.43 18.27
N ASP A 151 14.46 4.22 18.20
CA ASP A 151 14.95 3.02 18.89
C ASP A 151 15.81 2.11 17.99
N ARG A 152 16.06 2.51 16.74
CA ARG A 152 16.88 1.80 15.75
C ARG A 152 16.40 0.38 15.43
N ARG A 153 15.12 0.10 15.56
CA ARG A 153 14.57 -1.25 15.38
C ARG A 153 13.90 -1.46 14.03
N LEU A 154 13.70 -0.39 13.27
CA LEU A 154 13.04 -0.44 11.97
C LEU A 154 14.06 -0.59 10.85
N ARG A 155 13.65 -1.25 9.77
CA ARG A 155 14.34 -1.23 8.49
C ARG A 155 13.84 -0.03 7.68
N LEU A 156 14.74 0.63 6.96
CA LEU A 156 14.40 1.54 5.88
C LEU A 156 14.68 0.82 4.57
N VAL A 157 13.63 0.54 3.82
CA VAL A 157 13.71 -0.01 2.47
C VAL A 157 13.39 1.10 1.49
N VAL A 158 14.26 1.31 0.51
CA VAL A 158 14.01 2.24 -0.59
C VAL A 158 13.70 1.44 -1.84
N ALA A 159 12.68 1.84 -2.57
CA ALA A 159 12.33 1.23 -3.85
C ALA A 159 12.08 2.33 -4.89
N THR A 160 12.71 2.22 -6.06
CA THR A 160 12.67 3.25 -7.09
C THR A 160 12.72 2.64 -8.48
N THR A 161 12.30 3.41 -9.48
CA THR A 161 12.50 3.06 -10.90
C THR A 161 13.89 3.46 -11.40
N ASP A 162 14.57 4.39 -10.70
CA ASP A 162 15.89 4.88 -11.07
C ASP A 162 16.73 5.21 -9.83
N PRO A 163 17.67 4.36 -9.45
CA PRO A 163 18.57 4.61 -8.32
C PRO A 163 19.48 5.83 -8.47
N ALA A 164 19.80 6.22 -9.70
CA ALA A 164 20.72 7.34 -9.93
C ALA A 164 20.10 8.70 -9.60
N THR A 165 18.79 8.85 -9.84
CA THR A 165 18.09 10.14 -9.70
C THR A 165 17.04 10.17 -8.60
N LEU A 166 16.62 9.02 -8.09
CA LEU A 166 15.59 8.87 -7.06
C LEU A 166 14.34 9.73 -7.35
N PRO A 167 13.63 9.50 -8.48
CA PRO A 167 12.56 10.38 -8.91
C PRO A 167 11.42 10.43 -7.89
N ALA A 168 10.98 11.61 -7.50
CA ALA A 168 10.00 11.81 -6.42
C ALA A 168 8.68 11.06 -6.60
N ARG A 169 8.24 10.83 -7.84
CA ARG A 169 6.96 10.12 -8.14
C ARG A 169 7.07 8.60 -8.11
N THR A 170 8.26 8.07 -8.32
CA THR A 170 8.50 6.63 -8.45
C THR A 170 9.56 6.13 -7.47
N THR A 171 9.79 6.86 -6.39
CA THR A 171 10.63 6.45 -5.28
C THR A 171 9.80 6.33 -4.00
N TRP A 172 9.88 5.18 -3.36
CA TRP A 172 9.24 4.89 -2.09
C TRP A 172 10.29 4.76 -1.00
N TYR A 173 10.06 5.40 0.12
CA TYR A 173 10.82 5.26 1.34
C TYR A 173 9.94 4.54 2.35
N LEU A 174 10.28 3.30 2.67
CA LEU A 174 9.43 2.37 3.41
C LEU A 174 10.08 1.99 4.74
N VAL A 175 9.43 2.26 5.83
CA VAL A 175 9.83 1.76 7.14
C VAL A 175 9.06 0.50 7.50
N THR A 176 9.75 -0.50 8.03
CA THR A 176 9.14 -1.78 8.40
C THR A 176 9.80 -2.40 9.62
N ASN A 177 9.01 -3.12 10.41
CA ASN A 177 9.49 -3.97 11.53
C ASN A 177 9.66 -5.45 11.11
N LEU A 178 9.47 -5.78 9.84
CA LEU A 178 9.73 -7.11 9.29
C LEU A 178 11.24 -7.36 9.24
N PRO A 179 11.75 -8.44 9.86
CA PRO A 179 13.18 -8.71 9.86
C PRO A 179 13.69 -9.07 8.45
N ARG A 180 14.96 -8.78 8.19
CA ARG A 180 15.64 -9.20 6.97
C ARG A 180 15.93 -10.72 7.01
N PRO A 181 15.80 -11.46 5.91
CA PRO A 181 16.25 -12.84 5.83
C PRO A 181 17.73 -12.96 6.21
N GLY A 182 18.08 -14.01 6.95
CA GLY A 182 19.46 -14.28 7.36
C GLY A 182 20.02 -13.36 8.48
N GLN A 183 19.28 -12.39 8.92
CA GLN A 183 19.72 -11.54 10.03
C GLN A 183 19.74 -12.35 11.35
N ARG A 184 20.94 -12.61 11.88
CA ARG A 184 21.07 -13.23 13.21
C ARG A 184 20.45 -12.30 14.25
N ARG A 185 19.55 -12.83 15.04
CA ARG A 185 18.88 -12.12 16.15
C ARG A 185 19.87 -11.85 17.32
N ALA A 186 20.83 -10.98 17.08
CA ALA A 186 21.61 -10.45 18.19
C ALA A 186 20.78 -9.32 18.85
N ARG A 187 20.15 -9.62 19.98
CA ARG A 187 19.41 -8.65 20.83
C ARG A 187 18.12 -8.00 20.28
N ALA A 188 17.44 -8.57 19.32
CA ALA A 188 16.10 -8.08 19.02
C ALA A 188 15.12 -8.56 20.10
N PRO A 189 14.26 -7.68 20.68
CA PRO A 189 13.09 -8.16 21.38
C PRO A 189 12.28 -8.99 20.39
N SER A 190 11.72 -10.07 20.87
CA SER A 190 11.03 -11.13 20.13
C SER A 190 9.88 -10.61 19.27
N THR A 191 10.16 -9.91 18.18
CA THR A 191 9.18 -9.78 17.10
C THR A 191 9.18 -11.13 16.37
N SER A 192 8.15 -11.90 16.62
CA SER A 192 7.98 -13.26 16.06
C SER A 192 7.53 -13.23 14.60
N PHE A 193 7.78 -12.14 13.88
CA PHE A 193 7.38 -12.05 12.47
C PHE A 193 8.33 -12.86 11.60
N PRO A 194 7.80 -13.64 10.65
CA PRO A 194 8.63 -14.24 9.61
C PRO A 194 9.42 -13.14 8.88
N PRO A 195 10.67 -13.42 8.49
CA PRO A 195 11.46 -12.48 7.70
C PRO A 195 10.78 -12.13 6.38
N ALA A 196 11.06 -10.92 5.88
CA ALA A 196 10.63 -10.44 4.56
C ALA A 196 11.85 -9.96 3.75
N ASP A 197 11.99 -10.43 2.53
CA ASP A 197 12.97 -9.91 1.58
C ASP A 197 12.50 -8.56 0.98
N LEU A 198 13.36 -7.96 0.15
CA LEU A 198 13.04 -6.69 -0.49
C LEU A 198 11.83 -6.79 -1.42
N ALA A 199 11.73 -7.91 -2.14
CA ALA A 199 10.62 -8.13 -3.07
C ALA A 199 9.27 -8.22 -2.33
N GLU A 200 9.23 -8.91 -1.18
CA GLU A 200 8.02 -8.98 -0.36
C GLU A 200 7.63 -7.61 0.20
N VAL A 201 8.60 -6.83 0.72
CA VAL A 201 8.32 -5.49 1.26
C VAL A 201 7.76 -4.57 0.18
N VAL A 202 8.37 -4.53 -1.01
CA VAL A 202 7.91 -3.73 -2.14
C VAL A 202 6.53 -4.20 -2.63
N ARG A 203 6.31 -5.50 -2.70
CA ARG A 203 5.03 -6.09 -3.09
C ARG A 203 3.92 -5.74 -2.11
N LEU A 204 4.15 -5.89 -0.79
CA LEU A 204 3.20 -5.51 0.25
C LEU A 204 2.79 -4.05 0.11
N TYR A 205 3.77 -3.13 -0.02
CA TYR A 205 3.44 -1.73 -0.19
C TYR A 205 2.70 -1.44 -1.51
N GLY A 206 3.03 -2.17 -2.57
CA GLY A 206 2.34 -2.08 -3.86
C GLY A 206 0.82 -2.33 -3.76
N LEU A 207 0.38 -3.16 -2.81
CA LEU A 207 -1.05 -3.41 -2.58
C LEU A 207 -1.81 -2.17 -2.10
N ARG A 208 -1.12 -1.14 -1.59
CA ARG A 208 -1.75 0.12 -1.21
C ARG A 208 -2.49 0.78 -2.39
N ASN A 209 -2.05 0.58 -3.61
CA ASN A 209 -2.71 1.14 -4.79
C ASN A 209 -4.19 0.70 -4.91
N TRP A 210 -4.56 -0.44 -4.34
CA TRP A 210 -5.95 -0.91 -4.32
C TRP A 210 -6.89 0.00 -3.54
N VAL A 211 -6.38 0.75 -2.55
CA VAL A 211 -7.19 1.75 -1.83
C VAL A 211 -7.71 2.81 -2.79
N GLU A 212 -6.85 3.35 -3.64
CA GLU A 212 -7.22 4.40 -4.59
C GLU A 212 -8.20 3.87 -5.63
N GLN A 213 -7.98 2.67 -6.13
CA GLN A 213 -8.90 2.00 -7.05
C GLN A 213 -10.24 1.67 -6.37
N GLY A 214 -10.20 1.13 -5.16
CA GLY A 214 -11.41 0.87 -4.37
C GLY A 214 -12.24 2.14 -4.17
N TYR A 215 -11.60 3.25 -3.81
CA TYR A 215 -12.30 4.54 -3.65
C TYR A 215 -12.86 5.08 -4.95
N LYS A 216 -12.15 4.94 -6.05
CA LYS A 216 -12.64 5.33 -7.37
C LYS A 216 -13.94 4.60 -7.69
N GLN A 217 -13.98 3.29 -7.44
CA GLN A 217 -15.15 2.46 -7.68
C GLN A 217 -16.30 2.78 -6.71
N VAL A 218 -16.07 2.81 -5.41
CA VAL A 218 -17.15 3.09 -4.44
C VAL A 218 -17.72 4.50 -4.60
N LYS A 219 -16.90 5.48 -4.99
CA LYS A 219 -17.36 6.85 -5.23
C LYS A 219 -18.11 6.99 -6.56
N GLY A 220 -17.60 6.35 -7.60
CA GLY A 220 -18.17 6.47 -8.95
C GLY A 220 -19.41 5.62 -9.15
N GLU A 221 -19.40 4.38 -8.63
CA GLU A 221 -20.40 3.36 -9.00
C GLU A 221 -21.38 3.02 -7.85
N LEU A 222 -20.92 3.10 -6.59
CA LEU A 222 -21.71 2.65 -5.45
C LEU A 222 -22.24 3.76 -4.57
N GLY A 223 -22.20 5.01 -5.05
CA GLY A 223 -22.86 6.14 -4.39
C GLY A 223 -22.26 6.51 -3.03
N TRP A 224 -20.96 6.29 -2.80
CA TRP A 224 -20.29 6.60 -1.53
C TRP A 224 -20.55 8.04 -1.04
N ALA A 225 -20.62 8.99 -1.95
CA ALA A 225 -20.82 10.41 -1.66
C ALA A 225 -22.28 10.91 -1.84
N ASP A 226 -23.19 10.05 -2.27
CA ASP A 226 -24.55 10.43 -2.71
C ASP A 226 -25.54 10.53 -1.55
N PHE A 227 -25.10 10.29 -0.31
CA PHE A 227 -25.96 10.44 0.85
C PHE A 227 -26.27 11.91 1.14
N GLN A 228 -27.53 12.18 1.46
CA GLN A 228 -28.03 13.51 1.87
C GLN A 228 -28.26 13.62 3.38
N VAL A 229 -27.99 12.55 4.11
CA VAL A 229 -28.15 12.49 5.57
C VAL A 229 -27.02 13.23 6.28
N ARG A 230 -27.33 13.80 7.45
CA ARG A 230 -26.40 14.62 8.23
C ARG A 230 -26.00 13.99 9.57
N SER A 231 -26.74 13.01 10.06
CA SER A 231 -26.41 12.35 11.33
C SER A 231 -25.28 11.35 11.14
N ASP A 232 -24.36 11.28 12.10
CA ASP A 232 -23.25 10.32 12.12
C ASP A 232 -23.74 8.88 11.93
N ARG A 233 -24.81 8.50 12.65
CA ARG A 233 -25.40 7.15 12.55
C ARG A 233 -25.86 6.83 11.13
N ALA A 234 -26.52 7.78 10.45
CA ALA A 234 -27.02 7.55 9.10
C ALA A 234 -25.88 7.50 8.08
N ILE A 235 -24.83 8.33 8.23
CA ILE A 235 -23.63 8.30 7.39
C ILE A 235 -22.91 6.94 7.53
N ARG A 236 -22.70 6.45 8.75
CA ARG A 236 -22.09 5.15 9.00
C ARG A 236 -22.88 4.01 8.37
N ARG A 237 -24.22 4.02 8.52
CA ARG A 237 -25.08 3.01 7.90
C ARG A 237 -24.97 3.02 6.37
N HIS A 238 -24.99 4.20 5.76
CA HIS A 238 -24.83 4.33 4.33
C HIS A 238 -23.52 3.73 3.85
N TRP A 239 -22.39 4.10 4.48
CA TRP A 239 -21.10 3.57 4.12
C TRP A 239 -20.95 2.06 4.37
N GLN A 240 -21.56 1.54 5.41
CA GLN A 240 -21.60 0.09 5.62
C GLN A 240 -22.34 -0.63 4.50
N LEU A 241 -23.48 -0.08 4.04
CA LEU A 241 -24.21 -0.64 2.89
C LEU A 241 -23.36 -0.60 1.61
N VAL A 242 -22.61 0.47 1.37
CA VAL A 242 -21.68 0.56 0.24
C VAL A 242 -20.58 -0.50 0.35
N CYS A 243 -20.00 -0.69 1.53
CA CYS A 243 -19.00 -1.74 1.75
C CYS A 243 -19.58 -3.15 1.51
N CYS A 244 -20.82 -3.40 1.97
CA CYS A 244 -21.52 -4.66 1.73
C CYS A 244 -21.78 -4.88 0.23
N ALA A 245 -22.25 -3.85 -0.47
CA ALA A 245 -22.50 -3.91 -1.92
C ALA A 245 -21.21 -4.22 -2.68
N PHE A 246 -20.09 -3.59 -2.31
CA PHE A 246 -18.79 -3.86 -2.90
C PHE A 246 -18.37 -5.33 -2.69
N SER A 247 -18.54 -5.84 -1.47
CA SER A 247 -18.23 -7.24 -1.14
C SER A 247 -19.14 -8.22 -1.90
N PHE A 248 -20.41 -7.84 -2.08
CA PHE A 248 -21.37 -8.62 -2.88
C PHE A 248 -20.95 -8.70 -4.36
N CYS A 249 -20.49 -7.59 -4.95
CA CYS A 249 -19.97 -7.58 -6.32
C CYS A 249 -18.80 -8.56 -6.49
N TRP A 250 -17.86 -8.59 -5.55
CA TRP A 250 -16.77 -9.58 -5.57
C TRP A 250 -17.28 -11.01 -5.47
N ARG A 251 -18.22 -11.26 -4.55
CA ARG A 251 -18.81 -12.59 -4.41
C ARG A 251 -19.51 -13.06 -5.69
N ALA A 252 -20.33 -12.18 -6.30
CA ALA A 252 -21.00 -12.47 -7.56
C ALA A 252 -19.99 -12.81 -8.66
N TRP A 253 -18.95 -11.96 -8.78
CA TRP A 253 -17.91 -12.18 -9.77
C TRP A 253 -17.18 -13.51 -9.60
N PHE A 254 -16.81 -13.90 -8.38
CA PHE A 254 -16.17 -15.21 -8.12
C PHE A 254 -17.11 -16.40 -8.33
N THR A 255 -18.40 -16.20 -8.18
CA THR A 255 -19.40 -17.26 -8.48
C THR A 255 -19.47 -17.51 -9.98
N GLU A 256 -19.39 -16.43 -10.78
CA GLU A 256 -19.42 -16.52 -12.24
C GLU A 256 -18.05 -16.93 -12.82
N HIS A 257 -16.97 -16.61 -12.12
CA HIS A 257 -15.59 -16.88 -12.53
C HIS A 257 -14.85 -17.72 -11.47
N PRO A 258 -15.25 -18.99 -11.30
CA PRO A 258 -14.58 -19.85 -10.33
C PRO A 258 -13.10 -20.00 -10.69
N ALA A 259 -12.23 -19.92 -9.66
CA ALA A 259 -10.81 -20.08 -9.86
C ALA A 259 -10.54 -21.45 -10.48
N GLN A 260 -9.95 -21.47 -11.68
CA GLN A 260 -9.46 -22.73 -12.24
C GLN A 260 -8.44 -23.33 -11.30
N PRO A 261 -8.53 -24.64 -10.96
CA PRO A 261 -7.51 -25.29 -10.17
C PRO A 261 -6.16 -25.11 -10.88
N ALA A 262 -5.17 -24.67 -10.14
CA ALA A 262 -3.81 -24.53 -10.67
C ALA A 262 -3.36 -25.91 -11.17
N SER A 263 -3.33 -26.11 -12.49
CA SER A 263 -2.73 -27.30 -13.08
C SER A 263 -1.24 -27.27 -12.74
N ALA A 264 -0.82 -28.22 -11.94
CA ALA A 264 0.57 -28.42 -11.58
C ALA A 264 1.34 -28.99 -12.79
N GLU A 265 1.84 -28.11 -13.65
CA GLU A 265 2.93 -28.48 -14.54
C GLU A 265 4.13 -27.60 -14.23
N PRO A 266 5.31 -28.17 -14.00
CA PRO A 266 6.54 -27.42 -13.80
C PRO A 266 6.92 -26.76 -15.14
N VAL A 267 6.97 -25.44 -15.17
CA VAL A 267 7.56 -24.70 -16.30
C VAL A 267 9.09 -24.80 -16.14
N GLU A 268 9.73 -25.57 -17.01
CA GLU A 268 11.19 -25.53 -17.17
C GLU A 268 11.63 -24.11 -17.57
N PRO A 269 12.73 -23.62 -17.04
CA PRO A 269 13.26 -22.30 -17.41
C PRO A 269 13.76 -22.33 -18.85
N GLN A 270 13.02 -21.68 -19.76
CA GLN A 270 13.49 -21.46 -21.12
C GLN A 270 14.70 -20.52 -21.10
N ALA A 271 15.81 -20.98 -21.62
CA ALA A 271 17.01 -20.21 -21.84
C ALA A 271 16.72 -19.00 -22.75
N VAL A 272 17.10 -17.82 -22.28
CA VAL A 272 16.96 -16.57 -23.04
C VAL A 272 17.97 -16.57 -24.17
N ALA A 273 17.47 -16.61 -25.41
CA ALA A 273 18.27 -16.39 -26.61
C ALA A 273 18.55 -14.87 -26.78
N PRO A 274 19.75 -14.48 -27.30
CA PRO A 274 20.07 -13.07 -27.45
C PRO A 274 19.29 -12.41 -28.58
N LEU A 275 18.67 -11.25 -28.32
CA LEU A 275 17.94 -10.46 -29.30
C LEU A 275 18.90 -9.80 -30.28
N GLY A 276 18.80 -10.21 -31.54
CA GLY A 276 19.36 -9.48 -32.69
C GLY A 276 18.47 -8.29 -33.07
N ALA A 277 19.10 -7.21 -33.48
CA ALA A 277 18.50 -5.94 -33.85
C ALA A 277 17.54 -6.04 -35.06
N ALA A 278 16.35 -5.42 -34.93
CA ALA A 278 15.54 -5.03 -36.09
C ALA A 278 14.85 -3.67 -35.82
N ARG A 279 15.13 -2.73 -36.72
CA ARG A 279 14.49 -1.41 -36.85
C ARG A 279 13.08 -1.59 -37.43
N GLY A 280 12.12 -0.77 -36.98
CA GLY A 280 10.81 -0.66 -37.61
C GLY A 280 9.94 0.42 -36.97
N ASP A 281 9.89 1.54 -37.64
CA ASP A 281 9.06 2.73 -37.45
C ASP A 281 7.57 2.37 -37.61
N THR A 282 6.69 2.79 -36.70
CA THR A 282 5.28 3.11 -37.02
C THR A 282 4.61 3.93 -35.89
N THR A 283 4.24 5.12 -36.28
CA THR A 283 3.33 6.07 -35.60
C THR A 283 1.92 5.50 -35.48
N GLU A 284 1.35 5.43 -34.28
CA GLU A 284 -0.09 5.25 -34.10
C GLU A 284 -0.65 6.12 -32.97
N GLN A 285 -1.73 6.83 -33.34
CA GLN A 285 -2.45 7.81 -32.52
C GLN A 285 -3.31 7.14 -31.44
N PRO A 286 -3.62 7.84 -30.32
CA PRO A 286 -4.44 7.28 -29.25
C PRO A 286 -5.93 7.35 -29.59
N ARG A 287 -6.60 6.20 -29.56
CA ARG A 287 -8.07 6.09 -29.62
C ARG A 287 -8.70 6.40 -28.25
N GLN A 288 -9.68 7.28 -28.27
CA GLN A 288 -10.56 7.57 -27.14
C GLN A 288 -11.35 6.32 -26.74
N ALA A 289 -11.29 5.97 -25.44
CA ALA A 289 -12.07 4.89 -24.87
C ALA A 289 -13.47 5.41 -24.48
N SER A 290 -14.50 4.72 -24.95
CA SER A 290 -15.90 4.95 -24.65
C SER A 290 -16.25 4.56 -23.20
N ARG A 291 -17.19 5.32 -22.62
CA ARG A 291 -17.84 5.07 -21.34
C ARG A 291 -18.86 3.95 -21.51
N ASP A 292 -18.56 2.75 -21.08
CA ASP A 292 -19.60 1.75 -20.85
C ASP A 292 -19.13 0.72 -19.80
N GLY A 293 -19.95 0.59 -18.76
CA GLY A 293 -20.05 -0.61 -17.94
C GLY A 293 -19.09 -0.72 -16.75
N LEU A 294 -19.68 -1.14 -15.66
CA LEU A 294 -19.02 -1.78 -14.52
C LEU A 294 -18.27 -3.01 -15.02
N VAL A 295 -17.13 -2.78 -15.62
CA VAL A 295 -16.26 -3.88 -15.99
C VAL A 295 -15.50 -4.24 -14.72
N ALA A 296 -15.93 -5.35 -14.09
CA ALA A 296 -14.99 -6.27 -13.47
C ALA A 296 -14.06 -6.70 -14.62
N GLY A 297 -13.46 -5.67 -15.24
CA GLY A 297 -12.82 -5.73 -16.51
C GLY A 297 -11.50 -6.38 -16.38
N ASP A 298 -11.33 -7.31 -17.21
CA ASP A 298 -10.09 -7.81 -17.77
C ASP A 298 -9.00 -8.16 -16.76
N ILE A 299 -9.36 -9.08 -15.86
CA ILE A 299 -8.38 -10.04 -15.38
C ILE A 299 -8.24 -11.00 -16.57
N ALA A 300 -7.23 -10.78 -17.41
CA ALA A 300 -6.90 -11.70 -18.46
C ALA A 300 -6.85 -13.13 -17.89
N PRO A 301 -7.60 -14.08 -18.39
CA PRO A 301 -7.51 -15.46 -17.97
C PRO A 301 -6.13 -15.98 -18.41
N GLY A 302 -5.18 -16.07 -17.52
CA GLY A 302 -3.90 -16.69 -17.86
C GLY A 302 -2.66 -16.24 -17.13
N THR A 303 -2.67 -15.18 -16.32
CA THR A 303 -1.45 -14.85 -15.55
C THR A 303 -1.39 -15.72 -14.30
N ARG A 304 -0.76 -16.89 -14.44
CA ARG A 304 -0.40 -17.77 -13.33
C ARG A 304 0.72 -17.10 -12.54
N LEU A 305 0.39 -16.51 -11.42
CA LEU A 305 1.37 -16.28 -10.38
C LEU A 305 1.61 -17.64 -9.70
N ALA A 306 2.76 -18.23 -9.97
CA ALA A 306 3.25 -19.32 -9.14
C ALA A 306 3.35 -18.80 -7.70
N ASP A 307 2.65 -19.44 -6.78
CA ASP A 307 2.67 -19.13 -5.36
C ASP A 307 3.49 -20.19 -4.60
N PRO A 308 4.81 -20.05 -4.51
CA PRO A 308 5.60 -20.93 -3.66
C PRO A 308 5.68 -20.47 -2.21
N MET A 309 5.19 -19.27 -1.86
CA MET A 309 5.43 -18.66 -0.54
C MET A 309 4.26 -17.85 0.03
N GLY A 310 3.03 -18.30 -0.14
CA GLY A 310 1.88 -17.62 0.46
C GLY A 310 1.68 -16.19 -0.09
N ARG A 311 0.47 -15.89 -0.52
CA ARG A 311 0.12 -14.58 -1.10
C ARG A 311 0.39 -13.47 -0.11
N ALA A 312 1.03 -12.39 -0.55
CA ALA A 312 1.12 -11.18 0.25
C ALA A 312 -0.30 -10.68 0.53
N ARG A 313 -0.59 -10.46 1.81
CA ARG A 313 -1.88 -9.94 2.28
C ARG A 313 -1.62 -8.72 3.12
N ALA A 314 -2.25 -7.62 2.79
CA ALA A 314 -2.07 -6.37 3.50
C ALA A 314 -3.40 -5.83 4.03
N LEU A 315 -3.37 -5.25 5.21
CA LEU A 315 -4.41 -4.35 5.67
C LEU A 315 -3.94 -2.92 5.42
N VAL A 316 -4.62 -2.23 4.52
CA VAL A 316 -4.28 -0.87 4.14
C VAL A 316 -5.14 0.10 4.93
N ALA A 317 -4.50 0.99 5.71
CA ALA A 317 -5.16 2.12 6.34
C ALA A 317 -5.00 3.37 5.47
N SER A 318 -6.05 4.14 5.31
CA SER A 318 -6.02 5.34 4.48
C SER A 318 -7.09 6.36 4.87
N VAL A 319 -6.82 7.62 4.57
CA VAL A 319 -7.74 8.74 4.75
C VAL A 319 -8.37 9.13 3.42
N VAL A 320 -9.69 9.25 3.39
CA VAL A 320 -10.44 9.69 2.21
C VAL A 320 -10.89 11.11 2.37
N ASP A 321 -10.47 11.99 1.48
CA ASP A 321 -11.00 13.34 1.41
C ASP A 321 -12.39 13.36 0.73
N ARG A 322 -13.19 14.35 1.13
CA ARG A 322 -14.51 14.58 0.55
C ARG A 322 -14.37 14.81 -0.95
N ALA A 323 -15.25 14.21 -1.75
CA ALA A 323 -15.35 14.54 -3.17
C ALA A 323 -15.49 16.07 -3.34
N PRO A 324 -14.88 16.68 -4.36
CA PRO A 324 -15.10 18.09 -4.63
C PRO A 324 -16.60 18.35 -4.78
N THR A 325 -17.10 19.32 -4.04
CA THR A 325 -18.48 19.80 -4.19
C THR A 325 -18.66 20.22 -5.64
N ARG A 326 -19.64 19.64 -6.34
CA ARG A 326 -20.08 20.15 -7.65
C ARG A 326 -20.27 21.66 -7.52
N PRO A 327 -19.76 22.48 -8.43
CA PRO A 327 -20.06 23.90 -8.44
C PRO A 327 -21.59 24.01 -8.54
N ALA A 328 -22.17 24.86 -7.71
CA ALA A 328 -23.58 25.20 -7.78
C ALA A 328 -23.85 25.67 -9.21
N GLN A 329 -24.72 24.98 -9.94
CA GLN A 329 -25.25 25.50 -11.18
C GLN A 329 -25.94 26.80 -10.82
N ALA A 330 -25.39 27.90 -11.32
CA ALA A 330 -26.07 29.20 -11.26
C ALA A 330 -27.41 29.04 -11.99
N ALA A 331 -28.47 29.17 -11.24
CA ALA A 331 -29.82 29.30 -11.81
C ALA A 331 -29.85 30.60 -12.62
N ALA A 332 -30.02 30.45 -13.94
CA ALA A 332 -30.39 31.53 -14.83
C ALA A 332 -31.90 31.70 -14.80
#